data_e8b01723f2dc871c2712df62e87aa226
#
_entry.id   e8b01723f2dc871c2712df62e87aa226
#
_cell.length_a   1.000
_cell.length_b   1.000
_cell.length_c   1.000
_cell.angle_alpha   90.00
_cell.angle_beta   90.00
_cell.angle_gamma   90.00
#
_symmetry.space_group_name_H-M   'P 1'
#
loop_
_entity.id
_entity.type
_entity.pdbx_description
1 polymer ?
#
loop_
_entity_poly.entity_id
_entity_poly.type
_entity_poly.pdbx_seq_one_letter_code
_entity_poly.pdbx_strand_id
1 'polypeptide(L)' 'MTPSSEELRAWARTQTRVTNYTLRKQYGVSYEEADELYKQLKADGVIGTLGYVFESC' A
#
# COMPACT_ATOMS: atom_id res chain seq x y z
N MET A 1 -0.40 13.15 5.16
CA MET A 1 0.39 13.47 3.98
C MET A 1 0.45 12.28 3.05
N THR A 2 0.22 12.49 1.77
CA THR A 2 0.16 11.40 0.81
C THR A 2 1.56 11.12 0.25
N PRO A 3 2.00 9.87 0.26
CA PRO A 3 3.32 9.53 -0.29
C PRO A 3 3.29 9.55 -1.81
N SER A 4 4.46 9.68 -2.41
CA SER A 4 4.57 9.55 -3.85
C SER A 4 4.40 8.07 -4.23
N SER A 5 4.13 7.81 -5.52
CA SER A 5 3.95 6.43 -5.97
C SER A 5 5.19 5.60 -5.70
N GLU A 6 6.34 6.19 -5.93
CA GLU A 6 7.61 5.50 -5.74
C GLU A 6 7.84 5.16 -4.28
N GLU A 7 7.57 6.13 -3.41
CA GLU A 7 7.73 5.93 -1.97
C GLU A 7 6.76 4.88 -1.46
N LEU A 8 5.53 4.92 -1.96
CA LEU A 8 4.50 3.98 -1.54
C LEU A 8 4.90 2.55 -1.93
N ARG A 9 5.37 2.36 -3.15
CA ARG A 9 5.79 1.04 -3.60
C ARG A 9 6.98 0.52 -2.81
N ALA A 10 7.94 1.40 -2.53
CA ALA A 10 9.12 1.00 -1.77
C ALA A 10 8.73 0.55 -0.37
N TRP A 11 7.84 1.30 0.27
CA TRP A 11 7.38 0.92 1.59
C TRP A 11 6.62 -0.39 1.57
N ALA A 12 5.74 -0.56 0.57
CA ALA A 12 4.90 -1.74 0.51
C ALA A 12 5.72 -3.01 0.37
N ARG A 13 6.84 -2.92 -0.34
CA ARG A 13 7.69 -4.08 -0.55
C ARG A 13 8.37 -4.55 0.73
N THR A 14 8.42 -3.71 1.75
CA THR A 14 8.98 -4.09 3.04
C THR A 14 7.96 -4.80 3.91
N GLN A 15 6.71 -4.86 3.47
CA GLN A 15 5.62 -5.46 4.23
C GLN A 15 5.28 -6.84 3.68
N THR A 16 4.79 -7.71 4.56
CA THR A 16 4.28 -9.00 4.11
C THR A 16 2.88 -8.84 3.53
N ARG A 17 2.11 -7.95 4.13
CA ARG A 17 0.74 -7.71 3.72
C ARG A 17 0.42 -6.24 3.92
N VAL A 18 -0.31 -5.68 2.97
CA VAL A 18 -0.74 -4.28 3.03
C VAL A 18 -2.26 -4.25 3.06
N THR A 19 -2.81 -3.56 4.05
CA THR A 19 -4.26 -3.38 4.16
C THR A 19 -4.57 -1.90 4.30
N ASN A 20 -5.86 -1.57 4.20
CA ASN A 20 -6.30 -0.20 4.39
C ASN A 20 -5.88 0.32 5.77
N TYR A 21 -6.05 -0.52 6.79
CA TYR A 21 -5.68 -0.15 8.14
C TYR A 21 -4.18 0.14 8.25
N THR A 22 -3.37 -0.71 7.62
CA THR A 22 -1.92 -0.53 7.66
C THR A 22 -1.52 0.79 7.03
N LEU A 23 -2.15 1.13 5.90
CA LEU A 23 -1.85 2.38 5.23
C LEU A 23 -2.24 3.58 6.07
N ARG A 24 -3.39 3.52 6.73
CA ARG A 24 -3.82 4.61 7.58
C ARG A 24 -2.87 4.83 8.75
N LYS A 25 -2.38 3.75 9.33
CA LYS A 25 -1.43 3.87 10.43
C LYS A 25 -0.07 4.37 9.96
N GLN A 26 0.36 3.92 8.80
CA GLN A 26 1.68 4.28 8.31
C GLN A 26 1.75 5.76 7.90
N TYR A 27 0.74 6.24 7.22
CA TYR A 27 0.78 7.59 6.65
C TYR A 27 -0.19 8.56 7.30
N GLY A 28 -1.04 8.09 8.19
CA GLY A 28 -2.00 8.98 8.86
C GLY A 28 -3.04 9.54 7.91
N VAL A 29 -3.38 8.80 6.88
CA VAL A 29 -4.37 9.25 5.91
C VAL A 29 -5.76 8.75 6.28
N SER A 30 -6.78 9.31 5.62
CA SER A 30 -8.16 8.90 5.85
C SER A 30 -8.42 7.54 5.22
N TYR A 31 -9.57 6.96 5.55
CA TYR A 31 -9.96 5.67 4.99
C TYR A 31 -10.04 5.75 3.47
N GLU A 32 -10.67 6.80 2.96
CA GLU A 32 -10.82 6.94 1.51
C GLU A 32 -9.48 7.09 0.82
N GLU A 33 -8.60 7.87 1.39
CA GLU A 33 -7.28 8.05 0.81
C GLU A 33 -6.47 6.76 0.86
N ALA A 34 -6.56 6.06 1.98
CA ALA A 34 -5.86 4.77 2.10
C ALA A 34 -6.38 3.77 1.07
N ASP A 35 -7.68 3.81 0.80
CA ASP A 35 -8.28 2.94 -0.20
C ASP A 35 -7.71 3.23 -1.58
N GLU A 36 -7.53 4.51 -1.90
CA GLU A 36 -6.92 4.90 -3.16
C GLU A 36 -5.50 4.39 -3.28
N LEU A 37 -4.73 4.51 -2.21
CA LEU A 37 -3.35 4.02 -2.21
C LEU A 37 -3.33 2.50 -2.37
N TYR A 38 -4.25 1.82 -1.73
CA TYR A 38 -4.36 0.37 -1.84
C TYR A 38 -4.65 -0.05 -3.28
N LYS A 39 -5.60 0.62 -3.92
CA LYS A 39 -5.94 0.33 -5.30
C LYS A 39 -4.75 0.59 -6.22
N GLN A 40 -4.00 1.63 -5.95
CA GLN A 40 -2.83 1.95 -6.75
C GLN A 40 -1.78 0.84 -6.65
N LEU A 41 -1.56 0.32 -5.44
CA LEU A 41 -0.61 -0.78 -5.25
C LEU A 41 -1.07 -2.04 -6.00
N LYS A 42 -2.37 -2.30 -5.99
CA LYS A 42 -2.91 -3.44 -6.72
C LYS A 42 -2.72 -3.27 -8.22
N ALA A 43 -2.97 -2.07 -8.72
CA ALA A 43 -2.82 -1.79 -10.14
C ALA A 43 -1.37 -1.91 -10.57
N ASP A 44 -0.45 -1.56 -9.70
CA ASP A 44 0.99 -1.64 -9.98
C ASP A 44 1.52 -3.07 -9.85
N GLY A 45 0.70 -3.99 -9.35
CA GLY A 45 1.13 -5.37 -9.19
C GLY A 45 2.01 -5.61 -7.98
N VAL A 46 2.05 -4.66 -7.05
CA VAL A 46 2.84 -4.82 -5.84
C VAL A 46 2.16 -5.75 -4.86
N ILE A 47 0.83 -5.68 -4.77
CA ILE A 47 0.05 -6.51 -3.87
C ILE A 47 -1.03 -7.25 -4.64
N GLY A 48 -1.46 -8.37 -4.09
CA GLY A 48 -2.51 -9.18 -4.70
C GLY A 48 -3.89 -8.80 -4.19
N THR A 49 -4.88 -9.63 -4.57
CA THR A 49 -6.27 -9.37 -4.23
C THR A 49 -6.50 -9.30 -2.72
N LEU A 50 -5.77 -10.11 -1.96
CA LEU A 50 -5.92 -10.16 -0.51
C LEU A 50 -4.95 -9.24 0.22
N GLY A 51 -4.21 -8.42 -0.51
CA GLY A 51 -3.27 -7.49 0.10
C GLY A 51 -1.89 -8.06 0.36
N TYR A 52 -1.66 -9.29 -0.02
CA TYR A 52 -0.34 -9.89 0.17
C TYR A 52 0.64 -9.34 -0.87
N VAL A 53 1.85 -9.07 -0.42
CA VAL A 53 2.89 -8.53 -1.29
C VAL A 53 3.45 -9.65 -2.15
N PHE A 54 3.43 -9.44 -3.48
CA PHE A 54 3.93 -10.43 -4.42
C PHE A 54 5.44 -10.57 -4.34
N GLU A 55 6.11 -9.45 -4.22
CA GLU A 55 7.55 -9.39 -4.31
C GLU A 55 8.13 -8.95 -2.98
N SER A 56 8.78 -9.84 -2.28
CA SER A 56 9.26 -9.54 -0.95
C SER A 56 10.77 -9.45 -0.84
N CYS A 57 11.49 -9.61 -1.86
CA CYS A 57 12.94 -9.58 -1.73
C CYS A 57 13.54 -8.23 -1.92
#